data_1191106e6f24f3bfc1e4a725fdbf6aaa
#
_entry.id   1191106e6f24f3bfc1e4a725fdbf6aaa
#
_cell.length_a   1.000
_cell.length_b   1.000
_cell.length_c   1.000
_cell.angle_alpha   90.00
_cell.angle_beta   90.00
_cell.angle_gamma   90.00
#
_symmetry.space_group_name_H-M   'P 1'
#
loop_
_entity.id
_entity.type
_entity.pdbx_description
1 polymer ?
#
loop_
_entity_poly.entity_id
_entity_poly.type
_entity_poly.pdbx_seq_one_letter_code
_entity_poly.pdbx_strand_id
1 'polypeptide(L)'
;MKKRINILLLAGLLFSAVACDDSENNFSESTSTRIEQTLERYKFALQAGKTWVMEYFPDENLGYGGWIYIVEFQDDRMVKAWFEGSTFVEADPLRTESEYRVEFSTGPMLKFATHNDYLHFFSFPGDNGAGYQGWKGDYEFTFMSLSPAFDEIILRGLKTGN
;
A
#
# COMPACT_ATOMS: atom_id res chain seq x y z
N MET A 1 64.33 7.12 -31.38
CA MET A 1 63.54 6.24 -30.46
C MET A 1 62.44 6.96 -29.64
N LYS A 2 62.28 8.27 -29.72
CA LYS A 2 61.28 9.02 -28.90
C LYS A 2 59.84 9.11 -29.50
N LYS A 3 59.67 8.88 -30.80
CA LYS A 3 58.34 9.01 -31.47
C LYS A 3 57.42 7.79 -31.29
N ARG A 4 57.92 6.62 -30.97
CA ARG A 4 57.07 5.39 -30.82
C ARG A 4 56.41 5.25 -29.45
N ILE A 5 56.94 5.89 -28.42
CA ILE A 5 56.38 5.85 -27.05
C ILE A 5 55.14 6.71 -26.95
N ASN A 6 55.05 7.83 -27.65
CA ASN A 6 53.89 8.71 -27.63
C ASN A 6 52.63 8.15 -28.33
N ILE A 7 52.85 7.27 -29.34
CA ILE A 7 51.73 6.63 -30.05
C ILE A 7 51.07 5.52 -29.17
N LEU A 8 51.85 4.82 -28.38
CA LEU A 8 51.35 3.80 -27.47
C LEU A 8 50.60 4.40 -26.27
N LEU A 9 51.03 5.57 -25.79
CA LEU A 9 50.36 6.31 -24.73
C LEU A 9 49.05 6.94 -25.21
N LEU A 10 48.99 7.40 -26.47
CA LEU A 10 47.79 7.95 -27.07
C LEU A 10 46.71 6.87 -27.36
N ALA A 11 47.14 5.67 -27.76
CA ALA A 11 46.25 4.54 -27.96
C ALA A 11 45.67 3.98 -26.66
N GLY A 12 46.41 4.07 -25.56
CA GLY A 12 45.89 3.68 -24.23
C GLY A 12 44.84 4.59 -23.67
N LEU A 13 44.85 5.90 -24.01
CA LEU A 13 43.88 6.89 -23.53
C LEU A 13 42.53 6.84 -24.30
N LEU A 14 42.53 6.27 -25.50
CA LEU A 14 41.31 6.14 -26.31
C LEU A 14 40.44 4.91 -25.94
N PHE A 15 40.98 3.97 -25.17
CA PHE A 15 40.26 2.76 -24.73
C PHE A 15 39.59 2.88 -23.38
N SER A 16 39.81 3.98 -22.63
CA SER A 16 39.21 4.20 -21.31
C SER A 16 37.87 4.93 -21.34
N ALA A 17 37.32 5.27 -22.52
CA ALA A 17 36.07 6.01 -22.65
C ALA A 17 34.85 5.13 -22.98
N VAL A 18 34.95 3.81 -22.95
CA VAL A 18 33.86 2.91 -23.32
C VAL A 18 33.48 1.98 -22.14
N ALA A 19 33.72 2.41 -20.90
CA ALA A 19 33.34 1.66 -19.72
C ALA A 19 32.28 2.42 -18.86
N CYS A 20 31.35 3.07 -19.53
CA CYS A 20 30.04 3.39 -18.97
C CYS A 20 29.02 2.84 -19.96
N ASP A 21 28.96 1.52 -20.03
CA ASP A 21 27.88 0.87 -20.70
C ASP A 21 26.79 0.59 -19.67
N ASP A 22 25.65 1.04 -20.08
CA ASP A 22 24.33 0.86 -19.57
C ASP A 22 24.21 -0.40 -18.70
N SER A 23 23.92 -0.20 -17.42
CA SER A 23 23.21 -1.23 -16.69
C SER A 23 22.03 -1.61 -17.56
N GLU A 24 22.13 -2.70 -18.28
CA GLU A 24 21.03 -3.27 -19.03
C GLU A 24 19.83 -3.27 -18.10
N ASN A 25 18.86 -2.39 -18.42
CA ASN A 25 17.57 -2.48 -17.79
C ASN A 25 17.03 -3.86 -18.15
N ASN A 26 17.24 -4.85 -17.27
CA ASN A 26 16.68 -6.19 -17.41
C ASN A 26 15.15 -6.19 -17.50
N PHE A 27 14.57 -4.99 -17.41
CA PHE A 27 13.15 -4.75 -17.52
C PHE A 27 12.87 -3.90 -18.75
N SER A 28 11.97 -4.37 -19.59
CA SER A 28 11.52 -3.65 -20.81
C SER A 28 10.79 -2.34 -20.49
N GLU A 29 10.38 -2.13 -19.24
CA GLU A 29 9.63 -0.97 -18.79
C GLU A 29 10.35 -0.22 -17.67
N SER A 30 10.11 1.10 -17.63
CA SER A 30 10.64 1.96 -16.56
C SER A 30 10.08 1.58 -15.19
N THR A 31 10.79 1.88 -14.13
CA THR A 31 10.33 1.66 -12.74
C THR A 31 9.01 2.40 -12.48
N SER A 32 8.88 3.64 -12.98
CA SER A 32 7.64 4.43 -12.83
C SER A 32 6.45 3.76 -13.51
N THR A 33 6.62 3.25 -14.73
CA THR A 33 5.56 2.53 -15.45
C THR A 33 5.10 1.28 -14.70
N ARG A 34 6.05 0.51 -14.17
CA ARG A 34 5.72 -0.70 -13.39
C ARG A 34 4.99 -0.39 -12.08
N ILE A 35 5.36 0.72 -11.41
CA ILE A 35 4.65 1.20 -10.22
C ILE A 35 3.22 1.56 -10.59
N GLU A 36 3.03 2.38 -11.63
CA GLU A 36 1.71 2.80 -12.09
C GLU A 36 0.82 1.61 -12.44
N GLN A 37 1.30 0.67 -13.24
CA GLN A 37 0.57 -0.57 -13.56
C GLN A 37 0.21 -1.38 -12.31
N THR A 38 1.10 -1.44 -11.34
CA THR A 38 0.85 -2.13 -10.07
C THR A 38 -0.28 -1.47 -9.29
N LEU A 39 -0.26 -0.14 -9.17
CA LEU A 39 -1.31 0.60 -8.47
C LEU A 39 -2.67 0.47 -9.18
N GLU A 40 -2.69 0.58 -10.51
CA GLU A 40 -3.90 0.40 -11.31
C GLU A 40 -4.48 -1.02 -11.16
N ARG A 41 -3.63 -2.04 -11.11
CA ARG A 41 -4.06 -3.41 -10.87
C ARG A 41 -4.74 -3.58 -9.52
N TYR A 42 -4.20 -2.99 -8.45
CA TYR A 42 -4.82 -3.05 -7.12
C TYR A 42 -6.12 -2.24 -7.05
N LYS A 43 -6.17 -1.05 -7.65
CA LYS A 43 -7.41 -0.28 -7.76
C LYS A 43 -8.50 -1.07 -8.48
N PHE A 44 -8.16 -1.64 -9.63
CA PHE A 44 -9.08 -2.48 -10.39
C PHE A 44 -9.60 -3.64 -9.54
N ALA A 45 -8.73 -4.34 -8.81
CA ALA A 45 -9.12 -5.45 -7.96
C ALA A 45 -10.12 -5.02 -6.87
N LEU A 46 -9.83 -3.93 -6.16
CA LEU A 46 -10.71 -3.41 -5.11
C LEU A 46 -12.10 -3.08 -5.65
N GLN A 47 -12.17 -2.45 -6.83
CA GLN A 47 -13.43 -2.02 -7.45
C GLN A 47 -14.18 -3.17 -8.13
N ALA A 48 -13.45 -4.13 -8.73
CA ALA A 48 -14.06 -5.28 -9.41
C ALA A 48 -14.84 -6.19 -8.44
N GLY A 49 -14.34 -6.36 -7.22
CA GLY A 49 -14.99 -7.12 -6.16
C GLY A 49 -16.24 -6.43 -5.60
N LYS A 50 -16.35 -5.11 -5.75
CA LYS A 50 -17.37 -4.23 -5.19
C LYS A 50 -17.49 -4.30 -3.67
N THR A 51 -17.76 -5.48 -3.12
CA THR A 51 -17.92 -5.70 -1.68
C THR A 51 -16.92 -6.75 -1.22
N TRP A 52 -16.12 -6.40 -0.23
CA TRP A 52 -15.11 -7.25 0.37
C TRP A 52 -15.45 -7.58 1.80
N VAL A 53 -15.18 -8.81 2.21
CA VAL A 53 -15.12 -9.19 3.62
C VAL A 53 -13.66 -9.03 4.05
N MET A 54 -13.42 -8.11 4.98
CA MET A 54 -12.09 -7.85 5.50
C MET A 54 -11.99 -8.41 6.92
N GLU A 55 -11.11 -9.39 7.11
CA GLU A 55 -10.71 -9.86 8.43
C GLU A 55 -9.59 -8.98 8.94
N TYR A 56 -9.81 -8.31 10.07
CA TYR A 56 -8.89 -7.30 10.58
C TYR A 56 -8.42 -7.63 12.00
N PHE A 57 -7.12 -7.56 12.19
CA PHE A 57 -6.46 -7.80 13.49
C PHE A 57 -5.75 -6.51 13.94
N PRO A 58 -6.34 -5.74 14.86
CA PRO A 58 -5.85 -4.40 15.21
C PRO A 58 -4.58 -4.38 16.07
N ASP A 59 -4.15 -5.52 16.60
CA ASP A 59 -2.98 -5.61 17.48
C ASP A 59 -2.06 -6.75 17.06
N GLU A 60 -0.75 -6.49 17.01
CA GLU A 60 0.28 -7.47 16.62
C GLU A 60 0.28 -8.74 17.49
N ASN A 61 -0.15 -8.63 18.72
CA ASN A 61 -0.25 -9.75 19.66
C ASN A 61 -1.64 -10.40 19.70
N LEU A 62 -2.53 -10.01 18.79
CA LEU A 62 -3.93 -10.46 18.74
C LEU A 62 -4.71 -10.22 20.03
N GLY A 63 -4.28 -9.27 20.86
CA GLY A 63 -4.86 -8.99 22.17
C GLY A 63 -6.31 -8.51 22.12
N TYR A 64 -6.71 -7.95 20.97
CA TYR A 64 -8.08 -7.50 20.73
C TYR A 64 -8.88 -8.43 19.83
N GLY A 65 -8.32 -9.60 19.47
CA GLY A 65 -8.95 -10.56 18.58
C GLY A 65 -9.00 -10.11 17.12
N GLY A 66 -9.75 -10.85 16.31
CA GLY A 66 -10.05 -10.54 14.93
C GLY A 66 -11.45 -9.96 14.78
N TRP A 67 -11.64 -9.08 13.81
CA TRP A 67 -12.88 -8.35 13.56
C TRP A 67 -13.25 -8.42 12.09
N ILE A 68 -14.53 -8.53 11.81
CA ILE A 68 -15.05 -8.58 10.44
C ILE A 68 -15.59 -7.20 10.05
N TYR A 69 -15.12 -6.75 8.90
CA TYR A 69 -15.66 -5.60 8.19
C TYR A 69 -16.24 -6.05 6.85
N ILE A 70 -17.29 -5.38 6.43
CA ILE A 70 -17.74 -5.41 5.04
C ILE A 70 -17.36 -4.06 4.45
N VAL A 71 -16.57 -4.08 3.38
CA VAL A 71 -16.00 -2.87 2.77
C VAL A 71 -16.40 -2.83 1.31
N GLU A 72 -17.00 -1.73 0.89
CA GLU A 72 -17.43 -1.48 -0.49
C GLU A 72 -16.64 -0.31 -1.07
N PHE A 73 -15.85 -0.59 -2.11
CA PHE A 73 -15.14 0.44 -2.87
C PHE A 73 -16.03 0.91 -4.01
N GLN A 74 -16.62 2.11 -3.88
CA GLN A 74 -17.68 2.60 -4.77
C GLN A 74 -17.13 3.15 -6.08
N ASP A 75 -16.04 3.90 -6.00
CA ASP A 75 -15.33 4.51 -7.13
C ASP A 75 -13.84 4.65 -6.80
N ASP A 76 -13.12 5.45 -7.57
CA ASP A 76 -11.67 5.67 -7.38
C ASP A 76 -11.29 6.25 -6.01
N ARG A 77 -12.24 6.75 -5.25
CA ARG A 77 -11.97 7.53 -4.05
C ARG A 77 -12.81 7.16 -2.84
N MET A 78 -14.03 6.68 -3.04
CA MET A 78 -15.00 6.47 -1.96
C MET A 78 -15.05 5.02 -1.51
N VAL A 79 -15.10 4.82 -0.21
CA VAL A 79 -15.25 3.54 0.44
C VAL A 79 -16.31 3.63 1.51
N LYS A 80 -17.20 2.65 1.54
CA LYS A 80 -18.19 2.49 2.58
C LYS A 80 -17.88 1.25 3.40
N ALA A 81 -18.05 1.34 4.71
CA ALA A 81 -17.75 0.24 5.60
C ALA A 81 -18.93 -0.08 6.52
N TRP A 82 -19.00 -1.35 6.89
CA TRP A 82 -19.81 -1.89 7.97
C TRP A 82 -18.89 -2.70 8.87
N PHE A 83 -19.18 -2.72 10.13
CA PHE A 83 -18.34 -3.32 11.15
C PHE A 83 -19.18 -4.20 12.08
N GLU A 84 -18.75 -5.44 12.34
CA GLU A 84 -19.47 -6.35 13.24
C GLU A 84 -19.58 -5.81 14.66
N GLY A 85 -18.59 -5.03 15.11
CA GLY A 85 -18.59 -4.31 16.38
C GLY A 85 -19.42 -3.04 16.40
N SER A 86 -20.30 -2.80 15.42
CA SER A 86 -21.13 -1.58 15.31
C SER A 86 -21.99 -1.30 16.54
N THR A 87 -22.29 -2.30 17.36
CA THR A 87 -23.00 -2.10 18.63
C THR A 87 -22.18 -1.36 19.69
N PHE A 88 -20.85 -1.32 19.51
CA PHE A 88 -19.92 -0.60 20.40
C PHE A 88 -19.57 0.80 19.87
N VAL A 89 -19.98 1.10 18.65
CA VAL A 89 -19.65 2.34 17.95
C VAL A 89 -20.95 3.08 17.67
N GLU A 90 -21.14 4.21 18.29
CA GLU A 90 -22.21 5.13 17.90
C GLU A 90 -21.78 5.88 16.62
N ALA A 91 -21.83 5.18 15.50
CA ALA A 91 -21.39 5.74 14.23
C ALA A 91 -22.44 6.68 13.66
N ASP A 92 -21.99 7.84 13.21
CA ASP A 92 -22.77 8.71 12.36
C ASP A 92 -22.90 8.08 10.97
N PRO A 93 -24.13 7.85 10.45
CA PRO A 93 -24.31 7.30 9.11
C PRO A 93 -23.55 8.05 8.01
N LEU A 94 -23.30 9.36 8.20
CA LEU A 94 -22.53 10.18 7.29
C LEU A 94 -21.00 9.95 7.41
N ARG A 95 -20.54 9.26 8.45
CA ARG A 95 -19.13 8.97 8.70
C ARG A 95 -18.76 7.51 8.50
N THR A 96 -19.66 6.71 7.95
CA THR A 96 -19.38 5.32 7.54
C THR A 96 -18.90 5.23 6.10
N GLU A 97 -18.87 6.38 5.41
CA GLU A 97 -18.36 6.55 4.05
C GLU A 97 -17.22 7.57 4.05
N SER A 98 -16.12 7.26 3.38
CA SER A 98 -14.89 8.05 3.44
C SER A 98 -14.05 7.89 2.18
N GLU A 99 -12.99 8.70 2.04
CA GLU A 99 -12.04 8.53 0.94
C GLU A 99 -11.02 7.42 1.25
N TYR A 100 -10.68 6.66 0.23
CA TYR A 100 -9.51 5.79 0.23
C TYR A 100 -8.50 6.21 -0.85
N ARG A 101 -7.28 5.75 -0.73
CA ARG A 101 -6.22 5.93 -1.71
C ARG A 101 -5.46 4.64 -1.92
N VAL A 102 -5.05 4.41 -3.16
CA VAL A 102 -4.04 3.43 -3.52
C VAL A 102 -2.84 4.20 -4.00
N GLU A 103 -1.76 4.14 -3.25
CA GLU A 103 -0.57 4.94 -3.48
C GLU A 103 0.71 4.11 -3.29
N PHE A 104 1.85 4.64 -3.71
CA PHE A 104 3.14 3.99 -3.55
C PHE A 104 4.00 4.78 -2.56
N SER A 105 4.50 4.07 -1.54
CA SER A 105 5.47 4.60 -0.58
C SER A 105 6.66 3.65 -0.49
N THR A 106 6.74 2.80 0.50
CA THR A 106 7.72 1.70 0.59
C THR A 106 7.31 0.49 -0.26
N GLY A 107 6.11 0.52 -0.82
CA GLY A 107 5.46 -0.46 -1.66
C GLY A 107 4.07 0.05 -2.03
N PRO A 108 3.26 -0.73 -2.75
CA PRO A 108 1.86 -0.40 -3.02
C PRO A 108 1.06 -0.46 -1.72
N MET A 109 0.26 0.56 -1.46
CA MET A 109 -0.47 0.73 -0.20
C MET A 109 -1.94 1.08 -0.44
N LEU A 110 -2.80 0.56 0.44
CA LEU A 110 -4.16 1.00 0.65
C LEU A 110 -4.18 1.89 1.89
N LYS A 111 -4.77 3.07 1.78
CA LYS A 111 -4.96 4.01 2.87
C LYS A 111 -6.41 4.44 2.94
N PHE A 112 -7.03 4.34 4.11
CA PHE A 112 -8.29 5.00 4.39
C PHE A 112 -8.00 6.45 4.77
N ALA A 113 -8.19 7.37 3.81
CA ALA A 113 -7.55 8.68 3.82
C ALA A 113 -8.30 9.73 4.64
N THR A 114 -9.62 9.62 4.71
CA THR A 114 -10.44 10.50 5.56
C THR A 114 -11.12 9.69 6.65
N HIS A 115 -11.53 10.37 7.73
CA HIS A 115 -12.10 9.72 8.89
C HIS A 115 -13.36 8.93 8.55
N ASN A 116 -13.42 7.71 9.08
CA ASN A 116 -14.54 6.78 8.99
C ASN A 116 -14.72 6.15 10.37
N ASP A 117 -15.90 6.25 10.96
CA ASP A 117 -16.15 5.83 12.33
C ASP A 117 -15.88 4.33 12.54
N TYR A 118 -16.05 3.50 11.51
CA TYR A 118 -15.74 2.07 11.57
C TYR A 118 -14.28 1.77 11.28
N LEU A 119 -13.77 2.19 10.12
CA LEU A 119 -12.41 1.86 9.67
C LEU A 119 -11.31 2.46 10.54
N HIS A 120 -11.60 3.55 11.26
CA HIS A 120 -10.67 4.20 12.17
C HIS A 120 -10.91 3.89 13.65
N PHE A 121 -11.90 3.04 13.97
CA PHE A 121 -12.26 2.75 15.34
C PHE A 121 -11.08 2.34 16.21
N PHE A 122 -10.24 1.43 15.74
CA PHE A 122 -9.07 0.96 16.49
C PHE A 122 -7.85 1.89 16.40
N SER A 123 -7.81 2.81 15.45
CA SER A 123 -6.66 3.69 15.22
C SER A 123 -6.83 5.09 15.81
N PHE A 124 -8.06 5.50 16.04
CA PHE A 124 -8.37 6.87 16.47
C PHE A 124 -8.33 7.00 17.99
N PRO A 125 -7.57 7.96 18.55
CA PRO A 125 -7.64 8.29 19.95
C PRO A 125 -8.96 9.00 20.23
N GLY A 126 -9.78 8.44 21.10
CA GLY A 126 -11.09 9.00 21.38
C GLY A 126 -11.70 8.48 22.69
N ASP A 127 -12.98 8.78 22.85
CA ASP A 127 -13.75 8.43 24.07
C ASP A 127 -14.13 6.95 24.14
N ASN A 128 -13.60 6.11 23.25
CA ASN A 128 -13.85 4.67 23.18
C ASN A 128 -13.12 3.85 24.27
N GLY A 129 -12.55 4.52 25.27
CA GLY A 129 -11.83 3.86 26.38
C GLY A 129 -10.37 3.50 26.07
N ALA A 130 -9.92 3.67 24.84
CA ALA A 130 -8.55 3.35 24.43
C ALA A 130 -7.52 4.45 24.77
N GLY A 131 -7.96 5.59 25.27
CA GLY A 131 -7.12 6.70 25.65
C GLY A 131 -6.40 7.37 24.48
N TYR A 132 -5.28 8.02 24.78
CA TYR A 132 -4.53 8.86 23.82
C TYR A 132 -4.02 8.12 22.58
N GLN A 133 -3.69 6.84 22.68
CA GLN A 133 -3.09 6.09 21.57
C GLN A 133 -4.11 5.30 20.73
N GLY A 134 -5.40 5.39 21.04
CA GLY A 134 -6.37 4.48 20.46
C GLY A 134 -6.06 3.02 20.83
N TRP A 135 -6.62 2.09 20.08
CA TRP A 135 -6.34 0.65 20.21
C TRP A 135 -5.16 0.22 19.31
N LYS A 136 -4.35 1.18 18.84
CA LYS A 136 -3.16 1.00 18.01
C LYS A 136 -3.40 0.37 16.64
N GLY A 137 -4.63 0.28 16.20
CA GLY A 137 -4.96 -0.29 14.90
C GLY A 137 -4.41 0.51 13.73
N ASP A 138 -4.40 -0.11 12.56
CA ASP A 138 -3.97 0.47 11.30
C ASP A 138 -5.16 1.00 10.48
N TYR A 139 -4.91 2.01 9.69
CA TYR A 139 -5.75 2.50 8.61
C TYR A 139 -4.95 2.67 7.30
N GLU A 140 -3.69 2.24 7.34
CA GLU A 140 -2.75 2.19 6.22
C GLU A 140 -2.19 0.77 6.12
N PHE A 141 -2.27 0.19 4.93
CA PHE A 141 -1.93 -1.21 4.70
C PHE A 141 -1.07 -1.35 3.45
N THR A 142 -0.04 -2.16 3.52
CA THR A 142 0.74 -2.59 2.35
C THR A 142 0.04 -3.76 1.69
N PHE A 143 -0.11 -3.72 0.38
CA PHE A 143 -0.54 -4.88 -0.40
C PHE A 143 0.56 -5.93 -0.43
N MET A 144 0.30 -7.09 0.12
CA MET A 144 1.25 -8.21 0.14
C MET A 144 1.04 -9.16 -1.02
N SER A 145 -0.22 -9.45 -1.33
CA SER A 145 -0.56 -10.29 -2.49
C SER A 145 -1.96 -9.98 -3.01
N LEU A 146 -2.17 -10.36 -4.27
CA LEU A 146 -3.44 -10.33 -4.98
C LEU A 146 -3.57 -11.64 -5.74
N SER A 147 -4.65 -12.39 -5.49
CA SER A 147 -4.93 -13.61 -6.20
C SER A 147 -5.11 -13.36 -7.71
N PRO A 148 -4.76 -14.32 -8.57
CA PRO A 148 -4.99 -14.19 -10.00
C PRO A 148 -6.47 -14.01 -10.40
N ALA A 149 -7.38 -14.50 -9.56
CA ALA A 149 -8.83 -14.40 -9.76
C ALA A 149 -9.40 -13.08 -9.25
N PHE A 150 -8.61 -12.22 -8.59
CA PHE A 150 -9.01 -10.96 -7.97
C PHE A 150 -10.08 -11.14 -6.87
N ASP A 151 -10.06 -12.26 -6.17
CA ASP A 151 -11.03 -12.63 -5.13
C ASP A 151 -10.41 -12.68 -3.73
N GLU A 152 -9.08 -12.56 -3.62
CA GLU A 152 -8.35 -12.50 -2.37
C GLU A 152 -7.25 -11.44 -2.43
N ILE A 153 -7.18 -10.60 -1.41
CA ILE A 153 -6.13 -9.62 -1.21
C ILE A 153 -5.57 -9.80 0.20
N ILE A 154 -4.26 -9.99 0.31
CA ILE A 154 -3.59 -9.98 1.60
C ILE A 154 -3.02 -8.59 1.82
N LEU A 155 -3.41 -8.00 2.92
CA LEU A 155 -2.95 -6.70 3.41
C LEU A 155 -2.12 -6.88 4.66
N ARG A 156 -1.18 -5.98 4.87
CA ARG A 156 -0.38 -5.91 6.08
C ARG A 156 -0.43 -4.51 6.65
N GLY A 157 -0.84 -4.38 7.89
CA GLY A 157 -0.87 -3.10 8.60
C GLY A 157 0.52 -2.45 8.63
N LEU A 158 0.57 -1.16 8.34
CA LEU A 158 1.84 -0.44 8.27
C LEU A 158 2.46 -0.26 9.66
N LYS A 159 1.64 -0.09 10.68
CA LYS A 159 2.04 0.19 12.06
C LYS A 159 2.19 -1.08 12.88
N THR A 160 1.21 -1.98 12.80
CA THR A 160 1.19 -3.22 13.60
C THR A 160 1.95 -4.36 12.93
N GLY A 161 2.01 -4.39 11.62
CA GLY A 161 2.64 -5.48 10.88
C GLY A 161 1.76 -6.73 10.71
N ASN A 162 0.49 -6.64 11.09
CA ASN A 162 -0.51 -7.72 10.92
C ASN A 162 -1.21 -7.62 9.59
#